data_409b3fa61e6ca829171952fe99e421ef
#
_entry.id   409b3fa61e6ca829171952fe99e421ef
#
_cell.length_a   1.000
_cell.length_b   1.000
_cell.length_c   1.000
_cell.angle_alpha   90.00
_cell.angle_beta   90.00
_cell.angle_gamma   90.00
#
_symmetry.space_group_name_H-M   'P 1'
#
loop_
_entity.id
_entity.type
_entity.pdbx_description
1 polymer ?
#
loop_
_entity_poly.entity_id
_entity_poly.type
_entity_poly.pdbx_seq_one_letter_code
_entity_poly.pdbx_strand_id
1 'polypeptide(L)'
;WIAKVNMEGQGMKTVRSKVMIDATELGDVAKMCGVGYDIGMESKNDTHEDIAPEKPNNIVQDITYVAILKDYGKDVTIPEPEGYDPKEFACACANPVCITPKEPDRVWSKEMMITYGKLPNHKYMINWPIEGNDYYINLIEMSPEERGKALEYAKHYTMCFVYFLQHELGYNTLGLADDEYPTEDKLPFIPYHRESRRIHGLVRFNLNHALNPYTQDEKLYRTCIAVGDYPVDHHHTRYHGYEELPNLYFHPIPSYGLPLGTLIPKDVDGLIVAEKSISVSNIINGTTRLQPVVLQIGQAAGALAALAVKNNQKIDEVSVVMSRMLFWMQKDICFLIWMCL
;
A
#
# COMPACT_ATOMS: atom_id res chain seq x y z
N TRP A 1 -23.57 2.85 14.72
CA TRP A 1 -23.47 3.12 13.31
C TRP A 1 -24.67 2.57 12.54
N ILE A 2 -25.02 3.24 11.46
CA ILE A 2 -26.03 2.79 10.50
C ILE A 2 -25.44 2.97 9.11
N ALA A 3 -25.04 1.86 8.48
CA ALA A 3 -24.55 1.85 7.11
C ALA A 3 -25.65 1.43 6.14
N LYS A 4 -25.84 2.21 5.08
CA LYS A 4 -26.68 1.84 3.92
C LYS A 4 -25.76 1.39 2.81
N VAL A 5 -25.85 0.14 2.42
CA VAL A 5 -24.99 -0.48 1.41
C VAL A 5 -25.84 -0.91 0.22
N ASN A 6 -25.46 -0.45 -0.97
CA ASN A 6 -26.07 -0.96 -2.20
C ASN A 6 -25.34 -2.25 -2.59
N MET A 7 -26.03 -3.37 -2.49
CA MET A 7 -25.50 -4.68 -2.87
C MET A 7 -25.96 -5.03 -4.27
N GLU A 8 -25.02 -5.26 -5.16
CA GLU A 8 -25.30 -5.64 -6.55
C GLU A 8 -26.26 -6.86 -6.59
N GLY A 9 -27.30 -6.77 -7.40
CA GLY A 9 -28.35 -7.80 -7.51
C GLY A 9 -29.29 -7.94 -6.31
N GLN A 10 -29.05 -7.25 -5.17
CA GLN A 10 -29.85 -7.36 -3.95
C GLN A 10 -30.43 -6.03 -3.46
N GLY A 11 -30.05 -4.91 -4.07
CA GLY A 11 -30.48 -3.57 -3.72
C GLY A 11 -29.95 -3.05 -2.39
N MET A 12 -30.59 -2.01 -1.85
CA MET A 12 -30.14 -1.33 -0.62
C MET A 12 -30.35 -2.19 0.62
N LYS A 13 -29.31 -2.38 1.39
CA LYS A 13 -29.32 -3.03 2.71
C LYS A 13 -28.92 -2.03 3.80
N THR A 14 -29.50 -2.19 4.98
CA THR A 14 -29.14 -1.41 6.16
C THR A 14 -28.43 -2.30 7.18
N VAL A 15 -27.20 -1.96 7.52
CA VAL A 15 -26.41 -2.65 8.57
C VAL A 15 -26.33 -1.73 9.79
N ARG A 16 -26.58 -2.29 10.96
CA ARG A 16 -26.44 -1.59 12.25
C ARG A 16 -25.32 -2.24 13.06
N SER A 17 -24.41 -1.43 13.58
CA SER A 17 -23.29 -1.90 14.40
C SER A 17 -22.96 -0.94 15.54
N LYS A 18 -22.33 -1.42 16.61
CA LYS A 18 -21.80 -0.59 17.70
C LYS A 18 -20.47 0.04 17.32
N VAL A 19 -19.64 -0.68 16.58
CA VAL A 19 -18.34 -0.26 16.09
C VAL A 19 -18.30 -0.48 14.59
N MET A 20 -17.66 0.43 13.88
CA MET A 20 -17.36 0.32 12.45
C MET A 20 -15.84 0.23 12.26
N ILE A 21 -15.40 -0.60 11.32
CA ILE A 21 -14.01 -0.67 10.88
C ILE A 21 -13.97 -0.23 9.42
N ASP A 22 -13.21 0.82 9.12
CA ASP A 22 -12.87 1.17 7.75
C ASP A 22 -11.59 0.43 7.35
N ALA A 23 -11.71 -0.51 6.42
CA ALA A 23 -10.62 -1.21 5.78
C ALA A 23 -10.70 -1.03 4.24
N THR A 24 -11.27 0.10 3.80
CA THR A 24 -11.25 0.45 2.38
C THR A 24 -9.86 0.84 1.94
N GLU A 25 -9.52 0.55 0.70
CA GLU A 25 -8.16 0.75 0.14
C GLU A 25 -7.67 2.20 0.28
N LEU A 26 -8.57 3.18 0.19
CA LEU A 26 -8.24 4.61 0.19
C LEU A 26 -8.84 5.38 1.38
N GLY A 27 -9.37 4.71 2.42
CA GLY A 27 -9.97 5.37 3.58
C GLY A 27 -11.26 6.13 3.24
N ASP A 28 -12.04 5.62 2.30
CA ASP A 28 -13.23 6.30 1.80
C ASP A 28 -14.33 6.40 2.85
N VAL A 29 -14.48 5.39 3.72
CA VAL A 29 -15.46 5.40 4.80
C VAL A 29 -15.06 6.41 5.89
N ALA A 30 -13.78 6.49 6.25
CA ALA A 30 -13.27 7.48 7.20
C ALA A 30 -13.57 8.91 6.71
N LYS A 31 -13.31 9.19 5.41
CA LYS A 31 -13.69 10.46 4.77
C LYS A 31 -15.19 10.72 4.88
N MET A 32 -16.03 9.74 4.56
CA MET A 32 -17.50 9.87 4.65
C MET A 32 -17.98 10.13 6.07
N CYS A 33 -17.24 9.66 7.08
CA CYS A 33 -17.52 9.87 8.49
C CYS A 33 -16.98 11.22 9.03
N GLY A 34 -16.32 12.00 8.19
CA GLY A 34 -15.77 13.32 8.57
C GLY A 34 -14.45 13.27 9.34
N VAL A 35 -13.72 12.15 9.28
CA VAL A 35 -12.38 12.05 9.87
C VAL A 35 -11.42 12.97 9.13
N GLY A 36 -10.62 13.76 9.87
CA GLY A 36 -9.51 14.52 9.30
C GLY A 36 -8.38 13.62 8.83
N TYR A 37 -7.72 13.98 7.72
CA TYR A 37 -6.64 13.18 7.12
C TYR A 37 -5.66 14.04 6.32
N ASP A 38 -4.49 13.49 6.03
CA ASP A 38 -3.49 14.05 5.12
C ASP A 38 -3.35 13.17 3.86
N ILE A 39 -2.91 13.79 2.77
CA ILE A 39 -2.57 13.16 1.48
C ILE A 39 -1.21 13.72 1.03
N GLY A 40 -0.38 12.88 0.41
CA GLY A 40 0.95 13.28 -0.03
C GLY A 40 1.91 13.50 1.15
N MET A 41 2.94 14.30 0.96
CA MET A 41 4.02 14.47 1.92
C MET A 41 3.75 15.66 2.85
N GLU A 42 3.85 15.43 4.15
CA GLU A 42 3.92 16.50 5.16
C GLU A 42 5.30 17.18 5.10
N SER A 43 5.39 18.43 5.56
CA SER A 43 6.67 19.10 5.71
C SER A 43 7.42 18.62 6.96
N LYS A 44 8.73 18.81 6.97
CA LYS A 44 9.54 18.56 8.17
C LYS A 44 9.13 19.38 9.39
N ASN A 45 8.48 20.52 9.19
CA ASN A 45 7.95 21.33 10.31
C ASN A 45 6.71 20.70 10.94
N ASP A 46 5.95 19.88 10.17
CA ASP A 46 4.74 19.22 10.64
C ASP A 46 5.02 17.92 11.39
N THR A 47 6.03 17.16 10.93
CA THR A 47 6.35 15.82 11.45
C THR A 47 7.67 15.76 12.21
N HIS A 48 8.52 16.79 12.09
CA HIS A 48 9.88 16.85 12.64
C HIS A 48 10.81 15.73 12.15
N GLU A 49 10.52 15.20 10.97
CA GLU A 49 11.36 14.20 10.29
C GLU A 49 12.36 14.93 9.40
N ASP A 50 13.66 14.79 9.67
CA ASP A 50 14.73 15.55 8.98
C ASP A 50 14.75 15.34 7.47
N ILE A 51 14.32 14.16 7.01
CA ILE A 51 14.28 13.80 5.59
C ILE A 51 12.97 14.17 4.89
N ALA A 52 11.99 14.72 5.62
CA ALA A 52 10.75 15.23 5.01
C ALA A 52 11.03 16.49 4.19
N PRO A 53 10.20 16.79 3.17
CA PRO A 53 10.37 17.99 2.36
C PRO A 53 10.17 19.28 3.20
N GLU A 54 10.76 20.38 2.73
CA GLU A 54 10.60 21.69 3.37
C GLU A 54 9.15 22.19 3.38
N LYS A 55 8.38 21.84 2.35
CA LYS A 55 6.98 22.23 2.18
C LYS A 55 6.13 21.00 1.91
N PRO A 56 4.90 20.96 2.44
CA PRO A 56 4.00 19.86 2.14
C PRO A 56 3.60 19.89 0.66
N ASN A 57 3.26 18.71 0.12
CA ASN A 57 2.76 18.55 -1.23
C ASN A 57 1.69 17.45 -1.29
N ASN A 58 1.00 17.31 -2.42
CA ASN A 58 -0.02 16.29 -2.64
C ASN A 58 0.49 15.13 -3.52
N ILE A 59 1.81 14.92 -3.58
CA ILE A 59 2.42 13.87 -4.38
C ILE A 59 2.31 12.57 -3.63
N VAL A 60 1.72 11.56 -4.29
CA VAL A 60 1.54 10.21 -3.77
C VAL A 60 2.47 9.24 -4.49
N GLN A 61 2.65 8.06 -3.93
CA GLN A 61 3.41 7.01 -4.59
C GLN A 61 2.67 6.44 -5.80
N ASP A 62 3.45 5.94 -6.75
CA ASP A 62 2.96 5.23 -7.93
C ASP A 62 2.05 4.05 -7.53
N ILE A 63 1.06 3.74 -8.35
CA ILE A 63 0.25 2.52 -8.25
C ILE A 63 0.73 1.48 -9.25
N THR A 64 0.38 0.21 -9.05
CA THR A 64 0.74 -0.87 -9.98
C THR A 64 -0.42 -1.84 -10.18
N TYR A 65 -0.89 -2.02 -11.41
CA TYR A 65 -1.64 -3.21 -11.74
C TYR A 65 -0.66 -4.39 -11.84
N VAL A 66 -0.67 -5.24 -10.82
CA VAL A 66 0.21 -6.41 -10.75
C VAL A 66 -0.27 -7.46 -11.73
N ALA A 67 0.45 -7.66 -12.84
CA ALA A 67 0.14 -8.71 -13.79
C ALA A 67 0.80 -10.03 -13.33
N ILE A 68 0.06 -11.11 -13.38
CA ILE A 68 0.62 -12.46 -13.22
C ILE A 68 0.73 -13.08 -14.62
N LEU A 69 1.97 -13.32 -15.05
CA LEU A 69 2.24 -14.01 -16.31
C LEU A 69 2.45 -15.49 -16.05
N LYS A 70 2.07 -16.31 -17.04
CA LYS A 70 2.26 -17.77 -17.07
C LYS A 70 3.02 -18.14 -18.34
N ASP A 71 3.94 -19.07 -18.24
CA ASP A 71 4.63 -19.64 -19.42
C ASP A 71 3.73 -20.66 -20.07
N TYR A 72 3.30 -20.37 -21.29
CA TYR A 72 2.46 -21.24 -22.10
C TYR A 72 3.25 -22.19 -23.01
N GLY A 73 4.59 -22.06 -23.06
CA GLY A 73 5.45 -22.88 -23.93
C GLY A 73 5.21 -22.70 -25.43
N LYS A 74 4.45 -21.69 -25.82
CA LYS A 74 4.15 -21.30 -27.20
C LYS A 74 4.00 -19.77 -27.28
N ASP A 75 4.10 -19.23 -28.48
CA ASP A 75 3.91 -17.80 -28.69
C ASP A 75 2.47 -17.40 -28.31
N VAL A 76 2.38 -16.45 -27.37
CA VAL A 76 1.15 -15.82 -26.84
C VAL A 76 1.26 -14.30 -26.87
N THR A 77 2.10 -13.75 -27.74
CA THR A 77 2.28 -12.31 -27.89
C THR A 77 0.94 -11.64 -28.17
N ILE A 78 0.62 -10.64 -27.37
CA ILE A 78 -0.60 -9.84 -27.56
C ILE A 78 -0.43 -8.88 -28.74
N PRO A 79 -1.51 -8.39 -29.37
CA PRO A 79 -1.43 -7.27 -30.32
C PRO A 79 -0.82 -6.05 -29.66
N GLU A 80 -0.12 -5.22 -30.46
CA GLU A 80 0.43 -3.95 -29.99
C GLU A 80 -0.67 -3.07 -29.41
N PRO A 81 -0.53 -2.66 -28.13
CA PRO A 81 -1.49 -1.76 -27.49
C PRO A 81 -1.50 -0.38 -28.13
N GLU A 82 -2.65 0.26 -28.20
CA GLU A 82 -2.79 1.62 -28.74
C GLU A 82 -1.90 2.60 -27.98
N GLY A 83 -1.14 3.44 -28.71
CA GLY A 83 -0.25 4.43 -28.11
C GLY A 83 0.99 3.85 -27.41
N TYR A 84 1.33 2.59 -27.63
CA TYR A 84 2.54 1.98 -27.10
C TYR A 84 3.80 2.75 -27.55
N ASP A 85 4.66 3.11 -26.60
CA ASP A 85 6.00 3.65 -26.86
C ASP A 85 7.05 2.82 -26.10
N PRO A 86 7.92 2.08 -26.80
CA PRO A 86 8.97 1.28 -26.16
C PRO A 86 9.95 2.10 -25.32
N LYS A 87 10.06 3.41 -25.57
CA LYS A 87 10.96 4.30 -24.80
C LYS A 87 10.53 4.43 -23.33
N GLU A 88 9.24 4.30 -23.04
CA GLU A 88 8.70 4.36 -21.70
C GLU A 88 9.26 3.23 -20.80
N PHE A 89 9.63 2.10 -21.40
CA PHE A 89 10.08 0.89 -20.72
C PHE A 89 11.52 0.51 -21.08
N ALA A 90 12.21 1.32 -21.88
CA ALA A 90 13.49 0.96 -22.47
C ALA A 90 14.52 0.51 -21.44
N CYS A 91 14.58 1.15 -20.28
CA CYS A 91 15.53 0.83 -19.22
C CYS A 91 14.90 0.09 -18.02
N ALA A 92 13.79 -0.60 -18.24
CA ALA A 92 13.26 -1.52 -17.24
C ALA A 92 14.29 -2.62 -16.86
N CYS A 93 15.18 -2.96 -17.77
CA CYS A 93 16.29 -3.86 -17.54
C CYS A 93 17.40 -3.60 -18.58
N ALA A 94 18.56 -4.20 -18.40
CA ALA A 94 19.64 -4.16 -19.40
C ALA A 94 19.22 -4.87 -20.67
N ASN A 95 19.13 -4.11 -21.76
CA ASN A 95 18.76 -4.58 -23.09
C ASN A 95 19.24 -3.57 -24.16
N PRO A 96 19.25 -3.92 -25.47
CA PRO A 96 19.79 -3.05 -26.51
C PRO A 96 19.08 -1.70 -26.70
N VAL A 97 17.82 -1.56 -26.26
CA VAL A 97 17.07 -0.29 -26.39
C VAL A 97 17.28 0.66 -25.21
N CYS A 98 17.89 0.18 -24.11
CA CYS A 98 18.25 1.02 -22.97
C CYS A 98 19.54 1.79 -23.25
N ILE A 99 19.39 3.07 -23.64
CA ILE A 99 20.54 3.95 -23.98
C ILE A 99 20.84 4.91 -22.84
N THR A 100 19.82 5.48 -22.21
CA THR A 100 19.94 6.52 -21.18
C THR A 100 19.06 6.20 -19.98
N PRO A 101 19.50 5.29 -19.09
CA PRO A 101 18.73 4.95 -17.89
C PRO A 101 18.64 6.15 -16.93
N LYS A 102 17.46 6.36 -16.34
CA LYS A 102 17.27 7.38 -15.29
C LYS A 102 18.09 7.07 -14.06
N GLU A 103 18.23 5.78 -13.72
CA GLU A 103 18.97 5.28 -12.57
C GLU A 103 19.96 4.20 -13.01
N PRO A 104 21.18 4.57 -13.50
CA PRO A 104 22.14 3.61 -14.08
C PRO A 104 22.53 2.46 -13.14
N ASP A 105 22.64 2.74 -11.84
CA ASP A 105 23.04 1.76 -10.84
C ASP A 105 21.93 0.74 -10.50
N ARG A 106 20.72 0.95 -11.03
CA ARG A 106 19.54 0.11 -10.81
C ARG A 106 19.11 -0.66 -12.07
N VAL A 107 19.88 -0.64 -13.13
CA VAL A 107 19.58 -1.40 -14.36
C VAL A 107 20.03 -2.85 -14.19
N TRP A 108 19.10 -3.71 -13.85
CA TRP A 108 19.32 -5.15 -13.67
C TRP A 108 19.27 -5.91 -15.00
N SER A 109 19.74 -7.15 -15.03
CA SER A 109 19.56 -8.01 -16.20
C SER A 109 18.07 -8.35 -16.42
N LYS A 110 17.71 -8.66 -17.65
CA LYS A 110 16.33 -9.10 -17.96
C LYS A 110 15.94 -10.40 -17.24
N GLU A 111 16.91 -11.28 -17.01
CA GLU A 111 16.72 -12.53 -16.27
C GLU A 111 16.41 -12.22 -14.79
N MET A 112 17.12 -11.27 -14.18
CA MET A 112 16.86 -10.87 -12.80
C MET A 112 15.48 -10.25 -12.67
N MET A 113 15.09 -9.36 -13.58
CA MET A 113 13.77 -8.73 -13.58
C MET A 113 12.63 -9.78 -13.58
N ILE A 114 12.72 -10.79 -14.43
CA ILE A 114 11.70 -11.86 -14.48
C ILE A 114 11.77 -12.79 -13.28
N THR A 115 12.99 -13.19 -12.83
CA THR A 115 13.12 -14.10 -11.69
C THR A 115 12.77 -13.47 -10.35
N TYR A 116 12.85 -12.14 -10.22
CA TYR A 116 12.38 -11.41 -9.06
C TYR A 116 10.93 -11.77 -8.70
N GLY A 117 10.05 -11.83 -9.71
CA GLY A 117 8.63 -12.15 -9.54
C GLY A 117 8.28 -13.63 -9.71
N LYS A 118 9.26 -14.54 -9.71
CA LYS A 118 9.00 -15.97 -9.95
C LYS A 118 8.10 -16.58 -8.88
N LEU A 119 7.02 -17.21 -9.33
CA LEU A 119 6.02 -17.89 -8.52
C LEU A 119 6.02 -19.41 -8.84
N PRO A 120 5.37 -20.24 -8.01
CA PRO A 120 5.09 -21.63 -8.37
C PRO A 120 4.32 -21.76 -9.69
N ASN A 121 4.31 -22.98 -10.27
CA ASN A 121 3.53 -23.33 -11.46
C ASN A 121 3.91 -22.53 -12.73
N HIS A 122 5.20 -22.21 -12.90
CA HIS A 122 5.70 -21.45 -14.06
C HIS A 122 5.03 -20.09 -14.25
N LYS A 123 4.69 -19.43 -13.13
CA LYS A 123 4.13 -18.09 -13.11
C LYS A 123 5.16 -17.05 -12.68
N TYR A 124 4.90 -15.81 -13.06
CA TYR A 124 5.76 -14.66 -12.79
C TYR A 124 4.90 -13.45 -12.44
N MET A 125 5.12 -12.89 -11.27
CA MET A 125 4.48 -11.64 -10.86
C MET A 125 5.23 -10.45 -11.46
N ILE A 126 4.52 -9.62 -12.18
CA ILE A 126 5.05 -8.38 -12.77
C ILE A 126 4.60 -7.20 -11.91
N ASN A 127 5.50 -6.81 -11.02
CA ASN A 127 5.43 -5.63 -10.16
C ASN A 127 6.83 -4.99 -10.20
N TRP A 128 7.13 -4.29 -11.30
CA TRP A 128 8.47 -3.81 -11.57
C TRP A 128 8.55 -2.29 -11.55
N PRO A 129 9.19 -1.68 -10.52
CA PRO A 129 9.19 -0.24 -10.34
C PRO A 129 10.18 0.51 -11.26
N ILE A 130 11.25 -0.18 -11.72
CA ILE A 130 12.32 0.47 -12.50
C ILE A 130 11.86 0.56 -13.95
N GLU A 131 11.37 1.73 -14.35
CA GLU A 131 10.82 1.97 -15.70
C GLU A 131 9.89 0.85 -16.21
N GLY A 132 9.20 0.16 -15.28
CA GLY A 132 8.29 -0.94 -15.54
C GLY A 132 6.82 -0.53 -15.48
N ASN A 133 5.98 -1.34 -14.86
CA ASN A 133 4.53 -1.15 -14.83
C ASN A 133 4.00 -0.32 -13.65
N ASP A 134 4.86 0.37 -12.89
CA ASP A 134 4.41 1.42 -11.97
C ASP A 134 3.82 2.59 -12.78
N TYR A 135 2.74 3.16 -12.29
CA TYR A 135 1.99 4.24 -12.93
C TYR A 135 1.65 5.34 -11.94
N TYR A 136 2.06 6.59 -12.23
CA TYR A 136 1.76 7.72 -11.35
C TYR A 136 0.37 8.28 -11.58
N ILE A 137 -0.47 8.24 -10.56
CA ILE A 137 -1.73 8.94 -10.50
C ILE A 137 -2.22 9.12 -9.07
N ASN A 138 -2.70 10.30 -8.70
CA ASN A 138 -3.36 10.52 -7.42
C ASN A 138 -4.88 10.29 -7.55
N LEU A 139 -5.34 9.10 -7.17
CA LEU A 139 -6.74 8.69 -7.24
C LEU A 139 -7.56 9.08 -6.01
N ILE A 140 -6.91 9.54 -4.93
CA ILE A 140 -7.50 9.55 -3.59
C ILE A 140 -8.75 10.41 -3.52
N GLU A 141 -8.73 11.61 -4.12
CA GLU A 141 -9.87 12.54 -4.11
C GLU A 141 -10.79 12.48 -5.35
N MET A 142 -10.46 11.61 -6.31
CA MET A 142 -11.27 11.43 -7.50
C MET A 142 -12.65 10.83 -7.17
N SER A 143 -13.65 11.23 -7.91
CA SER A 143 -14.97 10.57 -7.90
C SER A 143 -14.86 9.11 -8.38
N PRO A 144 -15.82 8.25 -8.06
CA PRO A 144 -15.81 6.85 -8.53
C PRO A 144 -15.70 6.73 -10.06
N GLU A 145 -16.33 7.65 -10.81
CA GLU A 145 -16.27 7.66 -12.27
C GLU A 145 -14.87 8.04 -12.78
N GLU A 146 -14.27 9.08 -12.21
CA GLU A 146 -12.89 9.50 -12.56
C GLU A 146 -11.89 8.41 -12.20
N ARG A 147 -12.01 7.77 -11.01
CA ARG A 147 -11.20 6.62 -10.63
C ARG A 147 -11.32 5.49 -11.64
N GLY A 148 -12.54 5.14 -12.06
CA GLY A 148 -12.76 4.09 -13.04
C GLY A 148 -11.99 4.33 -14.34
N LYS A 149 -12.09 5.54 -14.91
CA LYS A 149 -11.33 5.92 -16.12
C LYS A 149 -9.81 5.86 -15.91
N ALA A 150 -9.35 6.37 -14.77
CA ALA A 150 -7.93 6.39 -14.44
C ALA A 150 -7.36 4.96 -14.25
N LEU A 151 -8.15 4.06 -13.65
CA LEU A 151 -7.77 2.66 -13.48
C LEU A 151 -7.69 1.91 -14.80
N GLU A 152 -8.57 2.19 -15.76
CA GLU A 152 -8.47 1.62 -17.11
C GLU A 152 -7.18 2.06 -17.81
N TYR A 153 -6.75 3.33 -17.65
CA TYR A 153 -5.45 3.79 -18.15
C TYR A 153 -4.28 3.04 -17.48
N ALA A 154 -4.33 2.84 -16.18
CA ALA A 154 -3.28 2.11 -15.47
C ALA A 154 -3.20 0.63 -15.88
N LYS A 155 -4.34 -0.01 -16.15
CA LYS A 155 -4.38 -1.36 -16.75
C LYS A 155 -3.75 -1.37 -18.14
N HIS A 156 -4.15 -0.43 -18.99
CA HIS A 156 -3.60 -0.28 -20.33
C HIS A 156 -2.07 -0.09 -20.27
N TYR A 157 -1.57 0.74 -19.36
CA TYR A 157 -0.14 0.96 -19.16
C TYR A 157 0.60 -0.35 -18.79
N THR A 158 0.01 -1.15 -17.89
CA THR A 158 0.54 -2.49 -17.57
C THR A 158 0.55 -3.40 -18.79
N MET A 159 -0.47 -3.35 -19.65
CA MET A 159 -0.50 -4.15 -20.88
C MET A 159 0.56 -3.69 -21.90
N CYS A 160 0.88 -2.40 -21.96
CA CYS A 160 2.01 -1.90 -22.72
C CYS A 160 3.35 -2.50 -22.24
N PHE A 161 3.52 -2.60 -20.92
CA PHE A 161 4.70 -3.26 -20.36
C PHE A 161 4.74 -4.76 -20.64
N VAL A 162 3.60 -5.46 -20.57
CA VAL A 162 3.50 -6.88 -20.96
C VAL A 162 3.90 -7.07 -22.43
N TYR A 163 3.43 -6.20 -23.32
CA TYR A 163 3.82 -6.23 -24.72
C TYR A 163 5.34 -5.98 -24.90
N PHE A 164 5.91 -5.03 -24.17
CA PHE A 164 7.35 -4.76 -24.15
C PHE A 164 8.14 -6.02 -23.74
N LEU A 165 7.72 -6.72 -22.70
CA LEU A 165 8.36 -7.97 -22.26
C LEU A 165 8.33 -9.04 -23.37
N GLN A 166 7.19 -9.17 -24.07
CA GLN A 166 7.00 -10.18 -25.11
C GLN A 166 7.77 -9.83 -26.39
N HIS A 167 7.64 -8.59 -26.85
CA HIS A 167 8.13 -8.15 -28.14
C HIS A 167 9.60 -7.71 -28.10
N GLU A 168 9.96 -6.79 -27.20
CA GLU A 168 11.33 -6.24 -27.14
C GLU A 168 12.33 -7.15 -26.40
N LEU A 169 11.85 -7.82 -25.34
CA LEU A 169 12.73 -8.69 -24.54
C LEU A 169 12.68 -10.16 -24.94
N GLY A 170 11.77 -10.55 -25.83
CA GLY A 170 11.65 -11.90 -26.36
C GLY A 170 10.99 -12.91 -25.43
N TYR A 171 10.23 -12.47 -24.39
CA TYR A 171 9.45 -13.35 -23.52
C TYR A 171 8.07 -13.67 -24.12
N ASN A 172 8.03 -14.01 -25.41
CA ASN A 172 6.80 -14.22 -26.17
C ASN A 172 5.96 -15.42 -25.71
N THR A 173 6.51 -16.31 -24.89
CA THR A 173 5.74 -17.43 -24.29
C THR A 173 5.05 -17.05 -22.98
N LEU A 174 5.38 -15.88 -22.40
CA LEU A 174 4.76 -15.39 -21.16
C LEU A 174 3.53 -14.57 -21.51
N GLY A 175 2.36 -14.98 -21.08
CA GLY A 175 1.09 -14.27 -21.22
C GLY A 175 0.35 -14.14 -19.89
N LEU A 176 -0.69 -13.30 -19.82
CA LEU A 176 -1.51 -13.20 -18.61
C LEU A 176 -2.05 -14.57 -18.20
N ALA A 177 -1.85 -14.94 -16.94
CA ALA A 177 -2.35 -16.20 -16.39
C ALA A 177 -3.88 -16.24 -16.43
N ASP A 178 -4.43 -17.33 -16.94
CA ASP A 178 -5.86 -17.55 -17.13
C ASP A 178 -6.56 -18.18 -15.90
N ASP A 179 -5.79 -18.47 -14.87
CA ASP A 179 -6.19 -19.18 -13.65
C ASP A 179 -5.83 -18.41 -12.36
N GLU A 180 -5.56 -17.09 -12.45
CA GLU A 180 -5.13 -16.30 -11.29
C GLU A 180 -6.24 -15.34 -10.81
N TYR A 181 -6.81 -14.54 -11.70
CA TYR A 181 -7.84 -13.57 -11.36
C TYR A 181 -9.17 -13.95 -12.01
N PRO A 182 -10.32 -13.79 -11.30
CA PRO A 182 -11.64 -14.13 -11.83
C PRO A 182 -12.23 -13.01 -12.71
N THR A 183 -11.40 -12.23 -13.37
CA THR A 183 -11.73 -11.09 -14.22
C THR A 183 -11.57 -11.47 -15.70
N GLU A 184 -12.37 -10.86 -16.57
CA GLU A 184 -12.31 -11.13 -18.02
C GLU A 184 -10.96 -10.68 -18.63
N ASP A 185 -10.41 -9.56 -18.12
CA ASP A 185 -9.13 -9.00 -18.54
C ASP A 185 -7.91 -9.70 -17.89
N LYS A 186 -8.14 -10.64 -16.98
CA LYS A 186 -7.10 -11.40 -16.26
C LYS A 186 -6.16 -10.50 -15.43
N LEU A 187 -6.60 -9.32 -15.06
CA LEU A 187 -5.93 -8.40 -14.15
C LEU A 187 -6.68 -8.35 -12.81
N PRO A 188 -6.04 -7.94 -11.70
CA PRO A 188 -6.73 -7.82 -10.42
C PRO A 188 -7.84 -6.75 -10.47
N PHE A 189 -8.84 -6.87 -9.60
CA PHE A 189 -9.95 -5.89 -9.49
C PHE A 189 -9.47 -4.47 -9.20
N ILE A 190 -8.40 -4.34 -8.41
CA ILE A 190 -7.79 -3.06 -8.03
C ILE A 190 -6.27 -3.15 -8.19
N PRO A 191 -5.58 -2.02 -8.45
CA PRO A 191 -4.13 -2.00 -8.45
C PRO A 191 -3.58 -2.12 -7.02
N TYR A 192 -2.29 -2.37 -6.90
CA TYR A 192 -1.56 -2.19 -5.66
C TYR A 192 -1.39 -0.70 -5.40
N HIS A 193 -2.13 -0.19 -4.42
CA HIS A 193 -1.97 1.15 -3.89
C HIS A 193 -0.89 1.16 -2.80
N ARG A 194 0.01 2.14 -2.83
CA ARG A 194 1.04 2.31 -1.80
C ARG A 194 0.70 3.40 -0.80
N GLU A 195 -0.24 4.27 -1.13
CA GLU A 195 -0.72 5.33 -0.25
C GLU A 195 -2.24 5.41 -0.25
N SER A 196 -2.73 6.05 0.82
CA SER A 196 -4.13 6.29 1.10
C SER A 196 -4.26 7.62 1.84
N ARG A 197 -5.47 7.99 2.24
CA ARG A 197 -5.70 9.01 3.27
C ARG A 197 -5.11 8.52 4.58
N ARG A 198 -4.17 9.24 5.13
CA ARG A 198 -3.61 8.95 6.46
C ARG A 198 -4.38 9.78 7.47
N ILE A 199 -5.22 9.11 8.28
CA ILE A 199 -6.12 9.79 9.22
C ILE A 199 -5.38 10.56 10.32
N HIS A 200 -6.06 11.55 10.92
CA HIS A 200 -5.65 12.15 12.17
C HIS A 200 -6.13 11.26 13.32
N GLY A 201 -5.25 10.36 13.79
CA GLY A 201 -5.51 9.44 14.90
C GLY A 201 -5.12 10.01 16.26
N LEU A 202 -5.38 9.25 17.33
CA LEU A 202 -4.93 9.56 18.68
C LEU A 202 -3.40 9.68 18.76
N VAL A 203 -2.70 8.95 17.90
CA VAL A 203 -1.25 8.96 17.75
C VAL A 203 -0.93 9.08 16.28
N ARG A 204 0.02 9.96 15.91
CA ARG A 204 0.67 9.93 14.61
C ARG A 204 2.05 9.28 14.75
N PHE A 205 2.20 8.07 14.23
CA PHE A 205 3.48 7.40 14.20
C PHE A 205 4.33 7.91 13.06
N ASN A 206 5.60 8.22 13.30
CA ASN A 206 6.53 8.76 12.32
C ASN A 206 7.92 8.11 12.40
N LEU A 207 8.84 8.50 11.52
CA LEU A 207 10.19 7.94 11.42
C LEU A 207 10.96 8.08 12.74
N ASN A 208 10.83 9.19 13.47
CA ASN A 208 11.57 9.40 14.72
C ASN A 208 11.16 8.41 15.80
N HIS A 209 9.89 8.00 15.83
CA HIS A 209 9.40 6.97 16.74
C HIS A 209 9.99 5.59 16.41
N ALA A 210 10.24 5.30 15.13
CA ALA A 210 10.88 4.05 14.71
C ALA A 210 12.39 4.05 14.98
N LEU A 211 13.09 5.14 14.67
CA LEU A 211 14.54 5.24 14.84
C LEU A 211 14.98 5.32 16.30
N ASN A 212 14.22 6.07 17.12
CA ASN A 212 14.63 6.41 18.49
C ASN A 212 13.48 6.22 19.51
N PRO A 213 12.88 5.01 19.61
CA PRO A 213 11.66 4.80 20.39
C PRO A 213 11.83 5.07 21.88
N TYR A 214 13.03 4.94 22.42
CA TYR A 214 13.30 5.09 23.85
C TYR A 214 13.56 6.54 24.28
N THR A 215 13.91 7.42 23.34
CA THR A 215 14.25 8.81 23.60
C THR A 215 13.06 9.76 23.38
N GLN A 216 12.01 9.31 22.67
CA GLN A 216 10.80 10.09 22.50
C GLN A 216 10.06 10.27 23.83
N ASP A 217 9.42 11.44 24.02
CA ASP A 217 8.61 11.71 25.23
C ASP A 217 7.45 10.72 25.34
N GLU A 218 6.77 10.48 24.23
CA GLU A 218 5.74 9.44 24.10
C GLU A 218 6.36 8.06 23.96
N LYS A 219 6.06 7.18 24.90
CA LYS A 219 6.58 5.79 24.90
C LYS A 219 5.70 4.87 24.03
N LEU A 220 5.54 5.22 22.76
CA LEU A 220 4.62 4.56 21.83
C LEU A 220 4.91 3.07 21.64
N TYR A 221 6.17 2.65 21.75
CA TYR A 221 6.56 1.24 21.71
C TYR A 221 5.85 0.36 22.75
N ARG A 222 5.35 0.96 23.85
CA ARG A 222 4.59 0.25 24.87
C ARG A 222 3.16 -0.09 24.45
N THR A 223 2.65 0.55 23.40
CA THR A 223 1.28 0.39 22.91
C THR A 223 1.20 -0.30 21.56
N CYS A 224 2.28 -0.95 21.12
CA CYS A 224 2.35 -1.56 19.80
C CYS A 224 1.41 -2.76 19.66
N ILE A 225 0.85 -2.91 18.47
CA ILE A 225 -0.11 -3.96 18.07
C ILE A 225 0.32 -4.67 16.78
N ALA A 226 1.33 -4.16 16.12
CA ALA A 226 1.94 -4.74 14.94
C ALA A 226 3.44 -4.50 14.95
N VAL A 227 4.20 -5.34 14.26
CA VAL A 227 5.65 -5.20 14.08
C VAL A 227 5.97 -5.10 12.60
N GLY A 228 6.80 -4.11 12.24
CA GLY A 228 7.38 -3.97 10.91
C GLY A 228 8.89 -4.18 10.95
N ASP A 229 9.41 -4.75 9.87
CA ASP A 229 10.83 -5.00 9.66
C ASP A 229 11.14 -4.88 8.16
N TYR A 230 11.07 -3.66 7.66
CA TYR A 230 11.31 -3.33 6.27
C TYR A 230 11.83 -1.89 6.18
N PRO A 231 12.81 -1.57 5.36
CA PRO A 231 13.25 -0.19 5.17
C PRO A 231 12.11 0.70 4.66
N VAL A 232 12.22 1.99 4.86
CA VAL A 232 11.31 2.94 4.21
C VAL A 232 11.58 2.91 2.72
N ASP A 233 10.55 2.59 1.94
CA ASP A 233 10.65 2.47 0.49
C ASP A 233 9.48 3.17 -0.19
N HIS A 234 9.78 4.17 -1.00
CA HIS A 234 8.81 4.97 -1.74
C HIS A 234 9.01 4.83 -3.25
N HIS A 235 7.91 4.79 -3.97
CA HIS A 235 7.87 4.67 -5.42
C HIS A 235 7.31 5.95 -6.02
N HIS A 236 8.19 6.75 -6.65
CA HIS A 236 7.86 8.00 -7.34
C HIS A 236 8.52 8.08 -8.71
N THR A 237 8.97 6.96 -9.27
CA THR A 237 9.74 6.92 -10.51
C THR A 237 8.94 7.38 -11.73
N ARG A 238 7.62 7.31 -11.64
CA ARG A 238 6.69 7.77 -12.69
C ARG A 238 6.14 9.18 -12.47
N TYR A 239 6.49 9.82 -11.37
CA TYR A 239 6.18 11.23 -11.17
C TYR A 239 7.04 12.11 -12.07
N HIS A 240 6.41 13.00 -12.84
CA HIS A 240 7.07 13.88 -13.80
C HIS A 240 7.02 15.37 -13.44
N GLY A 241 6.70 15.69 -12.17
CA GLY A 241 6.70 17.07 -11.70
C GLY A 241 8.12 17.62 -11.51
N TYR A 242 8.18 18.90 -11.12
CA TYR A 242 9.43 19.63 -10.91
C TYR A 242 9.85 19.67 -9.44
N GLU A 243 9.02 19.13 -8.54
CA GLU A 243 9.30 19.09 -7.11
C GLU A 243 10.45 18.13 -6.82
N GLU A 244 11.42 18.59 -6.04
CA GLU A 244 12.48 17.76 -5.53
C GLU A 244 11.93 16.87 -4.40
N LEU A 245 11.87 15.56 -4.65
CA LEU A 245 11.39 14.58 -3.70
C LEU A 245 12.53 13.99 -2.88
N PRO A 246 12.31 13.67 -1.59
CA PRO A 246 13.32 13.00 -0.79
C PRO A 246 13.64 11.61 -1.38
N ASN A 247 14.90 11.24 -1.36
CA ASN A 247 15.31 9.89 -1.75
C ASN A 247 14.98 8.91 -0.62
N LEU A 248 13.88 8.18 -0.79
CA LEU A 248 13.37 7.19 0.16
C LEU A 248 13.46 5.76 -0.38
N TYR A 249 14.38 5.50 -1.29
CA TYR A 249 14.61 4.16 -1.81
C TYR A 249 15.39 3.33 -0.79
N PHE A 250 14.71 2.32 -0.20
CA PHE A 250 15.27 1.42 0.80
C PHE A 250 16.03 2.14 1.92
N HIS A 251 15.49 3.28 2.40
CA HIS A 251 16.08 4.00 3.53
C HIS A 251 16.04 3.12 4.80
N PRO A 252 17.21 2.75 5.36
CA PRO A 252 17.28 1.74 6.42
C PRO A 252 16.71 2.26 7.74
N ILE A 253 15.89 1.44 8.37
CA ILE A 253 15.37 1.66 9.72
C ILE A 253 15.41 0.36 10.53
N PRO A 254 15.47 0.42 11.87
CA PRO A 254 15.31 -0.78 12.69
C PRO A 254 13.88 -1.33 12.63
N SER A 255 13.73 -2.59 13.04
CA SER A 255 12.38 -3.15 13.32
C SER A 255 11.64 -2.27 14.33
N TYR A 256 10.36 -2.07 14.14
CA TYR A 256 9.55 -1.14 14.94
C TYR A 256 8.21 -1.76 15.35
N GLY A 257 7.64 -1.23 16.43
CA GLY A 257 6.28 -1.56 16.87
C GLY A 257 5.30 -0.46 16.50
N LEU A 258 4.23 -0.79 15.78
CA LEU A 258 3.16 0.14 15.41
C LEU A 258 2.17 0.33 16.56
N PRO A 259 1.93 1.57 17.03
CA PRO A 259 1.06 1.84 18.18
C PRO A 259 -0.44 1.66 17.87
N LEU A 260 -1.23 1.17 18.84
CA LEU A 260 -2.68 1.02 18.74
C LEU A 260 -3.40 2.33 18.38
N GLY A 261 -2.96 3.44 18.96
CA GLY A 261 -3.58 4.76 18.74
C GLY A 261 -3.54 5.27 17.30
N THR A 262 -2.76 4.64 16.42
CA THR A 262 -2.75 4.96 14.98
C THR A 262 -4.02 4.51 14.26
N LEU A 263 -4.78 3.57 14.82
CA LEU A 263 -6.01 3.03 14.26
C LEU A 263 -7.26 3.82 14.67
N ILE A 264 -7.15 4.69 15.68
CA ILE A 264 -8.28 5.33 16.34
C ILE A 264 -8.35 6.80 15.92
N PRO A 265 -9.35 7.23 15.12
CA PRO A 265 -9.55 8.64 14.80
C PRO A 265 -9.76 9.47 16.06
N LYS A 266 -9.12 10.65 16.14
CA LYS A 266 -9.21 11.50 17.33
C LYS A 266 -10.57 12.19 17.50
N ASP A 267 -11.30 12.40 16.41
CA ASP A 267 -12.50 13.24 16.37
C ASP A 267 -13.80 12.46 16.07
N VAL A 268 -13.73 11.12 15.94
CA VAL A 268 -14.89 10.29 15.59
C VAL A 268 -14.94 9.05 16.46
N ASP A 269 -15.91 8.97 17.35
CA ASP A 269 -16.13 7.85 18.26
C ASP A 269 -16.70 6.61 17.51
N GLY A 270 -16.28 5.41 17.94
CA GLY A 270 -16.84 4.15 17.46
C GLY A 270 -16.36 3.72 16.07
N LEU A 271 -15.40 4.44 15.47
CA LEU A 271 -14.75 4.11 14.21
C LEU A 271 -13.30 3.66 14.46
N ILE A 272 -12.89 2.59 13.81
CA ILE A 272 -11.50 2.13 13.72
C ILE A 272 -11.10 2.22 12.24
N VAL A 273 -9.92 2.71 11.96
CA VAL A 273 -9.37 2.76 10.60
C VAL A 273 -8.20 1.81 10.51
N ALA A 274 -8.24 0.96 9.51
CA ALA A 274 -7.24 -0.06 9.25
C ALA A 274 -6.55 0.20 7.90
N GLU A 275 -5.84 -0.79 7.39
CA GLU A 275 -5.13 -0.74 6.13
C GLU A 275 -4.04 0.36 6.12
N LYS A 276 -3.76 0.95 4.97
CA LYS A 276 -2.78 2.04 4.80
C LYS A 276 -3.30 3.41 5.28
N SER A 277 -4.57 3.47 5.67
CA SER A 277 -5.24 4.71 6.08
C SER A 277 -5.01 5.07 7.55
N ILE A 278 -4.22 4.31 8.27
CA ILE A 278 -3.85 4.58 9.66
C ILE A 278 -3.11 5.90 9.83
N SER A 279 -3.04 6.40 11.08
CA SER A 279 -2.39 7.67 11.42
C SER A 279 -0.87 7.54 11.48
N VAL A 280 -0.22 7.74 10.36
CA VAL A 280 1.24 7.72 10.19
C VAL A 280 1.69 8.90 9.33
N SER A 281 2.98 9.27 9.38
CA SER A 281 3.53 10.22 8.41
C SER A 281 3.68 9.57 7.03
N ASN A 282 3.80 10.39 5.99
CA ASN A 282 4.08 9.90 4.63
C ASN A 282 5.35 9.04 4.61
N ILE A 283 6.42 9.50 5.24
CA ILE A 283 7.71 8.80 5.23
C ILE A 283 7.56 7.40 5.81
N ILE A 284 7.03 7.26 7.01
CA ILE A 284 6.91 5.94 7.66
C ILE A 284 5.86 5.04 6.98
N ASN A 285 4.92 5.62 6.20
CA ASN A 285 4.02 4.84 5.36
C ASN A 285 4.78 3.94 4.38
N GLY A 286 5.96 4.33 3.92
CA GLY A 286 6.81 3.52 3.05
C GLY A 286 7.16 2.13 3.60
N THR A 287 7.05 1.93 4.89
CA THR A 287 7.25 0.63 5.54
C THR A 287 5.96 0.05 6.13
N THR A 288 5.08 0.88 6.72
CA THR A 288 3.85 0.39 7.37
C THR A 288 2.82 -0.15 6.37
N ARG A 289 2.92 0.21 5.09
CA ARG A 289 2.07 -0.28 4.00
C ARG A 289 2.34 -1.73 3.59
N LEU A 290 3.41 -2.35 4.08
CA LEU A 290 3.79 -3.70 3.68
C LEU A 290 2.76 -4.73 4.18
N GLN A 291 2.45 -5.72 3.33
CA GLN A 291 1.41 -6.72 3.58
C GLN A 291 1.50 -7.40 4.97
N PRO A 292 2.69 -7.80 5.48
CA PRO A 292 2.77 -8.40 6.81
C PRO A 292 2.32 -7.44 7.94
N VAL A 293 2.57 -6.13 7.80
CA VAL A 293 2.13 -5.12 8.77
C VAL A 293 0.63 -4.87 8.63
N VAL A 294 0.13 -4.75 7.41
CA VAL A 294 -1.30 -4.51 7.11
C VAL A 294 -2.18 -5.65 7.62
N LEU A 295 -1.75 -6.91 7.47
CA LEU A 295 -2.47 -8.07 8.03
C LEU A 295 -2.56 -7.99 9.56
N GLN A 296 -1.49 -7.59 10.24
CA GLN A 296 -1.48 -7.40 11.69
C GLN A 296 -2.38 -6.24 12.12
N ILE A 297 -2.41 -5.14 11.36
CA ILE A 297 -3.31 -4.00 11.58
C ILE A 297 -4.78 -4.47 11.51
N GLY A 298 -5.14 -5.23 10.49
CA GLY A 298 -6.50 -5.77 10.33
C GLY A 298 -6.91 -6.66 11.50
N GLN A 299 -6.00 -7.52 11.95
CA GLN A 299 -6.23 -8.39 13.12
C GLN A 299 -6.40 -7.57 14.40
N ALA A 300 -5.56 -6.55 14.61
CA ALA A 300 -5.66 -5.65 15.76
C ALA A 300 -6.97 -4.86 15.77
N ALA A 301 -7.39 -4.35 14.61
CA ALA A 301 -8.66 -3.64 14.47
C ALA A 301 -9.86 -4.52 14.83
N GLY A 302 -9.87 -5.77 14.36
CA GLY A 302 -10.92 -6.75 14.72
C GLY A 302 -10.96 -7.08 16.21
N ALA A 303 -9.80 -7.30 16.84
CA ALA A 303 -9.70 -7.56 18.27
C ALA A 303 -10.14 -6.36 19.12
N LEU A 304 -9.71 -5.15 18.74
CA LEU A 304 -10.09 -3.90 19.41
C LEU A 304 -11.61 -3.71 19.38
N ALA A 305 -12.23 -3.88 18.21
CA ALA A 305 -13.68 -3.78 18.05
C ALA A 305 -14.43 -4.81 18.92
N ALA A 306 -13.96 -6.06 18.90
CA ALA A 306 -14.57 -7.14 19.67
C ALA A 306 -14.49 -6.87 21.19
N LEU A 307 -13.35 -6.41 21.70
CA LEU A 307 -13.16 -6.06 23.11
C LEU A 307 -14.01 -4.87 23.53
N ALA A 308 -14.05 -3.80 22.72
CA ALA A 308 -14.88 -2.62 22.96
C ALA A 308 -16.36 -3.02 23.14
N VAL A 309 -16.88 -3.83 22.20
CA VAL A 309 -18.27 -4.31 22.25
C VAL A 309 -18.52 -5.24 23.42
N LYS A 310 -17.62 -6.22 23.66
CA LYS A 310 -17.74 -7.21 24.73
C LYS A 310 -17.74 -6.58 26.12
N ASN A 311 -16.89 -5.60 26.34
CA ASN A 311 -16.71 -4.93 27.62
C ASN A 311 -17.63 -3.71 27.78
N ASN A 312 -18.39 -3.35 26.73
CA ASN A 312 -19.18 -2.13 26.68
C ASN A 312 -18.37 -0.87 26.99
N GLN A 313 -17.17 -0.78 26.40
CA GLN A 313 -16.22 0.31 26.55
C GLN A 313 -16.14 1.13 25.25
N LYS A 314 -15.68 2.38 25.32
CA LYS A 314 -15.23 3.12 24.14
C LYS A 314 -13.95 2.49 23.58
N ILE A 315 -13.69 2.71 22.30
CA ILE A 315 -12.53 2.12 21.61
C ILE A 315 -11.21 2.60 22.23
N ASP A 316 -11.12 3.88 22.58
CA ASP A 316 -9.96 4.52 23.19
C ASP A 316 -9.73 4.12 24.68
N GLU A 317 -10.75 3.57 25.33
CA GLU A 317 -10.67 3.05 26.71
C GLU A 317 -10.19 1.60 26.76
N VAL A 318 -10.15 0.89 25.63
CA VAL A 318 -9.73 -0.53 25.60
C VAL A 318 -8.23 -0.65 25.87
N SER A 319 -7.90 -1.45 26.89
CA SER A 319 -6.51 -1.70 27.26
C SER A 319 -5.72 -2.39 26.13
N VAL A 320 -4.58 -1.82 25.76
CA VAL A 320 -3.63 -2.43 24.80
C VAL A 320 -3.20 -3.82 25.27
N VAL A 321 -2.99 -4.01 26.58
CA VAL A 321 -2.63 -5.31 27.17
C VAL A 321 -3.70 -6.36 26.89
N MET A 322 -4.98 -6.00 27.06
CA MET A 322 -6.10 -6.91 26.75
C MET A 322 -6.15 -7.26 25.25
N SER A 323 -5.90 -6.29 24.38
CA SER A 323 -5.82 -6.54 22.92
C SER A 323 -4.71 -7.53 22.60
N ARG A 324 -3.52 -7.36 23.17
CA ARG A 324 -2.38 -8.28 23.00
C ARG A 324 -2.66 -9.68 23.57
N MET A 325 -3.27 -9.77 24.74
CA MET A 325 -3.63 -11.06 25.35
C MET A 325 -4.59 -11.87 24.49
N LEU A 326 -5.50 -11.21 23.78
CA LEU A 326 -6.41 -11.88 22.85
C LEU A 326 -5.63 -12.55 21.71
N PHE A 327 -4.63 -11.89 21.16
CA PHE A 327 -3.73 -12.47 20.14
C PHE A 327 -2.97 -13.68 20.68
N TRP A 328 -2.44 -13.57 21.90
CA TRP A 328 -1.68 -14.66 22.50
C TRP A 328 -2.55 -15.90 22.74
N MET A 329 -3.80 -15.74 23.19
CA MET A 329 -4.73 -16.85 23.42
C MET A 329 -5.11 -17.59 22.13
N GLN A 330 -5.10 -16.93 20.98
CA GLN A 330 -5.41 -17.54 19.68
C GLN A 330 -4.23 -18.32 19.08
N LYS A 331 -3.07 -18.33 19.71
CA LYS A 331 -1.81 -19.01 19.30
C LYS A 331 -1.23 -18.54 17.95
N ASP A 332 -1.83 -17.56 17.30
CA ASP A 332 -1.48 -17.19 15.92
C ASP A 332 -0.37 -16.14 15.80
N ILE A 333 0.04 -15.50 16.92
CA ILE A 333 1.05 -14.45 16.88
C ILE A 333 2.02 -14.56 18.07
N CYS A 334 2.80 -15.63 18.13
CA CYS A 334 3.86 -15.77 19.13
C CYS A 334 5.02 -14.76 18.98
N PHE A 335 5.24 -14.19 17.80
CA PHE A 335 6.38 -13.30 17.54
C PHE A 335 6.17 -11.85 18.01
N LEU A 336 4.94 -11.34 17.94
CA LEU A 336 4.64 -9.94 18.24
C LEU A 336 4.81 -9.55 19.71
N ILE A 337 4.50 -10.47 20.62
CA ILE A 337 4.49 -10.17 22.06
C ILE A 337 5.90 -10.12 22.64
N TRP A 338 6.83 -10.89 22.09
CA TRP A 338 8.21 -10.97 22.61
C TRP A 338 9.02 -9.70 22.34
N MET A 339 8.75 -8.97 21.27
CA MET A 339 9.44 -7.72 20.95
C MET A 339 8.82 -6.48 21.61
N CYS A 340 7.62 -6.60 22.16
CA CYS A 340 6.89 -5.50 22.80
C CYS A 340 6.87 -5.58 24.34
N LEU A 341 7.44 -6.61 24.95
CA LEU A 341 7.67 -6.73 26.38
C LEU A 341 9.07 -6.25 26.75
#